data_f0f59d05277e95837f371f715d5fdeba
#
_entry.id   f0f59d05277e95837f371f715d5fdeba
#
_cell.length_a   1.000
_cell.length_b   1.000
_cell.length_c   1.000
_cell.angle_alpha   90.00
_cell.angle_beta   90.00
_cell.angle_gamma   90.00
#
_symmetry.space_group_name_H-M   'P 1'
#
loop_
_entity.id
_entity.type
_entity.pdbx_description
1 polymer ?
#
loop_
_entity_poly.entity_id
_entity_poly.type
_entity_poly.pdbx_seq_one_letter_code
_entity_poly.pdbx_strand_id
1 'polypeptide(L)'
;MPGPPGATEPLEMVIAAMAAQRSNVGGRLHADLTDHIPSYRTVPRELLDQIWQRHFQRALAVVREGRVPAPEDFDEADVARDRVTRGVPLSDGLRAFRRALSAIRDLFIAEATERGLDPGVIVDRTTCLWELADVASVRIATVHRQAEVASALSDARRRAGFLRGLLHGTLSATEIHSGAAIYGLDLSRPYRAIRAVPYGKAGPDALERSLLVHGRSQGRSALLTVLDEAVAGVVEAKPEIGDLEVTAGLGPPGRPGRGAQLLPGRREAAGSRPRVRPARGVRPE
;
A
#
# COMPACT_ATOMS: atom_id res chain seq x y z
N MET A 1 -22.82 -12.74 -34.78
CA MET A 1 -22.70 -13.18 -36.17
C MET A 1 -21.29 -13.69 -36.39
N PRO A 2 -21.05 -14.92 -36.82
CA PRO A 2 -19.71 -15.35 -37.22
C PRO A 2 -19.31 -14.57 -38.47
N GLY A 3 -18.07 -14.01 -38.45
CA GLY A 3 -17.54 -13.25 -39.58
C GLY A 3 -17.33 -14.12 -40.83
N PRO A 4 -17.14 -13.54 -42.00
CA PRO A 4 -17.00 -14.28 -43.25
C PRO A 4 -15.79 -15.19 -43.21
N PRO A 5 -15.86 -16.41 -43.75
CA PRO A 5 -14.83 -17.46 -43.64
C PRO A 5 -13.47 -17.16 -44.29
N GLY A 6 -13.27 -16.01 -44.90
CA GLY A 6 -12.00 -15.58 -45.50
C GLY A 6 -11.13 -14.61 -44.67
N ALA A 7 -11.61 -14.11 -43.55
CA ALA A 7 -10.89 -13.12 -42.73
C ALA A 7 -10.02 -13.76 -41.61
N THR A 8 -10.19 -15.04 -41.35
CA THR A 8 -9.54 -15.74 -40.21
C THR A 8 -8.06 -16.03 -40.50
N GLU A 9 -7.70 -16.43 -41.70
CA GLU A 9 -6.32 -16.80 -42.07
C GLU A 9 -5.33 -15.58 -42.06
N PRO A 10 -5.66 -14.41 -42.65
CA PRO A 10 -4.81 -13.24 -42.57
C PRO A 10 -4.61 -12.73 -41.14
N LEU A 11 -5.65 -12.77 -40.29
CA LEU A 11 -5.55 -12.34 -38.90
C LEU A 11 -4.65 -13.28 -38.07
N GLU A 12 -4.73 -14.61 -38.28
CA GLU A 12 -3.85 -15.56 -37.59
C GLU A 12 -2.38 -15.39 -38.02
N MET A 13 -2.10 -15.02 -39.28
CA MET A 13 -0.75 -14.67 -39.72
C MET A 13 -0.21 -13.42 -39.01
N VAL A 14 -1.05 -12.39 -38.80
CA VAL A 14 -0.70 -11.19 -38.04
C VAL A 14 -0.39 -11.57 -36.60
N ILE A 15 -1.24 -12.36 -35.95
CA ILE A 15 -1.04 -12.83 -34.56
C ILE A 15 0.25 -13.62 -34.42
N ALA A 16 0.56 -14.51 -35.35
CA ALA A 16 1.79 -15.28 -35.35
C ALA A 16 3.05 -14.38 -35.47
N ALA A 17 2.98 -13.37 -36.34
CA ALA A 17 4.05 -12.40 -36.50
C ALA A 17 4.25 -11.53 -35.26
N MET A 18 3.16 -11.06 -34.64
CA MET A 18 3.23 -10.37 -33.34
C MET A 18 3.90 -11.26 -32.29
N ALA A 19 3.50 -12.52 -32.19
CA ALA A 19 4.05 -13.46 -31.22
C ALA A 19 5.56 -13.67 -31.42
N ALA A 20 6.04 -13.72 -32.67
CA ALA A 20 7.47 -13.81 -32.99
C ALA A 20 8.28 -12.59 -32.53
N GLN A 21 7.67 -11.39 -32.52
CA GLN A 21 8.32 -10.15 -32.10
C GLN A 21 8.21 -9.86 -30.58
N ARG A 22 7.46 -10.67 -29.83
CA ARG A 22 7.19 -10.45 -28.39
C ARG A 22 8.43 -10.09 -27.59
N SER A 23 9.48 -10.89 -27.69
CA SER A 23 10.72 -10.70 -26.89
C SER A 23 11.48 -9.44 -27.27
N ASN A 24 11.52 -9.09 -28.54
CA ASN A 24 12.17 -7.88 -29.03
C ASN A 24 11.43 -6.62 -28.53
N VAL A 25 10.10 -6.59 -28.67
CA VAL A 25 9.28 -5.47 -28.19
C VAL A 25 9.35 -5.37 -26.67
N GLY A 26 9.31 -6.49 -25.95
CA GLY A 26 9.46 -6.54 -24.49
C GLY A 26 10.78 -5.98 -24.00
N GLY A 27 11.90 -6.31 -24.69
CA GLY A 27 13.21 -5.76 -24.34
C GLY A 27 13.30 -4.24 -24.50
N ARG A 28 12.74 -3.70 -25.59
CA ARG A 28 12.65 -2.24 -25.81
C ARG A 28 11.76 -1.55 -24.78
N LEU A 29 10.61 -2.15 -24.48
CA LEU A 29 9.70 -1.65 -23.44
C LEU A 29 10.37 -1.61 -22.08
N HIS A 30 11.11 -2.66 -21.70
CA HIS A 30 11.84 -2.70 -20.45
C HIS A 30 12.83 -1.53 -20.34
N ALA A 31 13.67 -1.28 -21.35
CA ALA A 31 14.58 -0.15 -21.37
C ALA A 31 13.82 1.17 -21.21
N ASP A 32 12.74 1.37 -21.98
CA ASP A 32 11.91 2.57 -21.91
C ASP A 32 11.28 2.78 -20.51
N LEU A 33 10.80 1.72 -19.85
CA LEU A 33 10.24 1.82 -18.51
C LEU A 33 11.29 2.21 -17.47
N THR A 34 12.47 1.60 -17.50
CA THR A 34 13.55 1.89 -16.54
C THR A 34 14.15 3.27 -16.72
N ASP A 35 14.17 3.80 -17.96
CA ASP A 35 14.69 5.12 -18.27
C ASP A 35 13.70 6.24 -17.85
N HIS A 36 12.40 6.03 -18.06
CA HIS A 36 11.39 7.07 -17.89
C HIS A 36 10.53 6.96 -16.65
N ILE A 37 10.57 5.83 -15.92
CA ILE A 37 9.80 5.62 -14.69
C ILE A 37 10.77 5.18 -13.57
N PRO A 38 11.25 6.12 -12.72
CA PRO A 38 12.28 5.83 -11.73
C PRO A 38 11.95 4.66 -10.78
N SER A 39 10.67 4.48 -10.40
CA SER A 39 10.24 3.39 -9.52
C SER A 39 10.41 2.00 -10.16
N TYR A 40 10.51 1.91 -11.49
CA TYR A 40 10.71 0.65 -12.21
C TYR A 40 12.17 0.20 -12.24
N ARG A 41 13.13 1.03 -11.86
CA ARG A 41 14.55 0.65 -11.74
C ARG A 41 14.80 -0.40 -10.66
N THR A 42 13.92 -0.48 -9.68
CA THR A 42 14.00 -1.44 -8.56
C THR A 42 13.21 -2.73 -8.82
N VAL A 43 12.45 -2.79 -9.93
CA VAL A 43 11.68 -3.98 -10.30
C VAL A 43 12.58 -4.97 -11.05
N PRO A 44 12.69 -6.24 -10.60
CA PRO A 44 13.49 -7.24 -11.28
C PRO A 44 13.05 -7.47 -12.73
N ARG A 45 14.02 -7.70 -13.61
CA ARG A 45 13.75 -7.91 -15.04
C ARG A 45 12.82 -9.09 -15.27
N GLU A 46 13.05 -10.18 -14.56
CA GLU A 46 12.26 -11.41 -14.67
C GLU A 46 10.78 -11.17 -14.37
N LEU A 47 10.50 -10.31 -13.40
CA LEU A 47 9.14 -9.92 -13.05
C LEU A 47 8.52 -9.05 -14.14
N LEU A 48 9.27 -8.11 -14.70
CA LEU A 48 8.80 -7.28 -15.83
C LEU A 48 8.52 -8.14 -17.05
N ASP A 49 9.36 -9.13 -17.34
CA ASP A 49 9.17 -10.08 -18.45
C ASP A 49 7.90 -10.94 -18.23
N GLN A 50 7.62 -11.39 -17.01
CA GLN A 50 6.39 -12.12 -16.66
C GLN A 50 5.14 -11.24 -16.83
N ILE A 51 5.18 -10.00 -16.35
CA ILE A 51 4.08 -9.04 -16.47
C ILE A 51 3.84 -8.72 -17.96
N TRP A 52 4.91 -8.46 -18.72
CA TRP A 52 4.86 -8.24 -20.15
C TRP A 52 4.22 -9.41 -20.90
N GLN A 53 4.67 -10.62 -20.62
CA GLN A 53 4.12 -11.83 -21.23
C GLN A 53 2.60 -11.96 -20.99
N ARG A 54 2.15 -11.71 -19.76
CA ARG A 54 0.73 -11.77 -19.39
C ARG A 54 -0.09 -10.74 -20.16
N HIS A 55 0.36 -9.48 -20.19
CA HIS A 55 -0.35 -8.41 -20.92
C HIS A 55 -0.36 -8.67 -22.43
N PHE A 56 0.76 -9.14 -22.97
CA PHE A 56 0.88 -9.48 -24.39
C PHE A 56 -0.06 -10.62 -24.80
N GLN A 57 -0.10 -11.71 -24.04
CA GLN A 57 -1.02 -12.83 -24.31
C GLN A 57 -2.49 -12.40 -24.24
N ARG A 58 -2.85 -11.57 -23.27
CA ARG A 58 -4.20 -11.04 -23.16
C ARG A 58 -4.56 -10.19 -24.36
N ALA A 59 -3.68 -9.31 -24.78
CA ALA A 59 -3.90 -8.48 -25.96
C ALA A 59 -4.02 -9.32 -27.25
N LEU A 60 -3.22 -10.36 -27.43
CA LEU A 60 -3.36 -11.30 -28.54
C LEU A 60 -4.73 -12.00 -28.54
N ALA A 61 -5.24 -12.40 -27.37
CA ALA A 61 -6.55 -13.00 -27.25
C ALA A 61 -7.65 -12.00 -27.67
N VAL A 62 -7.55 -10.73 -27.23
CA VAL A 62 -8.48 -9.65 -27.62
C VAL A 62 -8.43 -9.40 -29.14
N VAL A 63 -7.24 -9.35 -29.73
CA VAL A 63 -7.08 -9.20 -31.19
C VAL A 63 -7.70 -10.38 -31.93
N ARG A 64 -7.51 -11.61 -31.44
CA ARG A 64 -8.06 -12.81 -32.08
C ARG A 64 -9.58 -12.86 -31.97
N GLU A 65 -10.13 -12.65 -30.78
CA GLU A 65 -11.54 -12.86 -30.48
C GLU A 65 -12.43 -11.67 -30.83
N GLY A 66 -11.85 -10.43 -30.93
CA GLY A 66 -12.60 -9.22 -31.14
C GLY A 66 -13.53 -8.86 -29.98
N ARG A 67 -13.16 -9.26 -28.78
CA ARG A 67 -13.91 -8.95 -27.56
C ARG A 67 -12.95 -8.78 -26.38
N VAL A 68 -13.31 -7.93 -25.43
CA VAL A 68 -12.58 -7.68 -24.21
C VAL A 68 -13.11 -8.61 -23.11
N PRO A 69 -12.23 -9.29 -22.31
CA PRO A 69 -12.66 -10.08 -21.17
C PRO A 69 -13.30 -9.20 -20.09
N ALA A 70 -14.11 -9.80 -19.23
CA ALA A 70 -14.70 -9.09 -18.08
C ALA A 70 -13.62 -8.67 -17.07
N PRO A 71 -13.83 -7.58 -16.29
CA PRO A 71 -12.85 -7.11 -15.32
C PRO A 71 -12.40 -8.17 -14.31
N GLU A 72 -13.27 -9.12 -13.98
CA GLU A 72 -13.04 -10.21 -13.04
C GLU A 72 -12.00 -11.22 -13.56
N ASP A 73 -11.88 -11.35 -14.88
CA ASP A 73 -10.95 -12.28 -15.54
C ASP A 73 -9.50 -11.76 -15.51
N PHE A 74 -9.28 -10.55 -14.99
CA PHE A 74 -7.95 -9.97 -14.85
C PHE A 74 -7.33 -10.34 -13.51
N ASP A 75 -6.44 -11.32 -13.52
CA ASP A 75 -5.62 -11.66 -12.35
C ASP A 75 -4.39 -10.74 -12.27
N GLU A 76 -4.56 -9.64 -11.54
CA GLU A 76 -3.53 -8.63 -11.30
C GLU A 76 -3.16 -8.50 -9.81
N ALA A 77 -3.75 -9.34 -8.95
CA ALA A 77 -3.60 -9.19 -7.49
C ALA A 77 -2.15 -9.40 -7.02
N ASP A 78 -1.43 -10.36 -7.60
CA ASP A 78 -0.04 -10.64 -7.26
C ASP A 78 0.87 -9.51 -7.71
N VAL A 79 0.67 -8.99 -8.93
CA VAL A 79 1.40 -7.85 -9.48
C VAL A 79 1.17 -6.61 -8.64
N ALA A 80 -0.07 -6.36 -8.21
CA ALA A 80 -0.40 -5.23 -7.35
C ALA A 80 0.30 -5.34 -5.99
N ARG A 81 0.29 -6.52 -5.39
CA ARG A 81 0.94 -6.80 -4.10
C ARG A 81 2.45 -6.59 -4.17
N ASP A 82 3.09 -7.08 -5.23
CA ASP A 82 4.52 -6.87 -5.44
C ASP A 82 4.87 -5.39 -5.65
N ARG A 83 4.10 -4.66 -6.47
CA ARG A 83 4.27 -3.22 -6.67
C ARG A 83 4.17 -2.44 -5.36
N VAL A 84 3.16 -2.71 -4.55
CA VAL A 84 2.98 -2.05 -3.23
C VAL A 84 4.15 -2.36 -2.30
N THR A 85 4.59 -3.62 -2.25
CA THR A 85 5.74 -4.03 -1.43
C THR A 85 7.04 -3.32 -1.84
N ARG A 86 7.20 -3.04 -3.13
CA ARG A 86 8.37 -2.32 -3.68
C ARG A 86 8.22 -0.80 -3.67
N GLY A 87 7.10 -0.27 -3.19
CA GLY A 87 6.82 1.16 -3.18
C GLY A 87 6.61 1.75 -4.58
N VAL A 88 6.18 0.95 -5.56
CA VAL A 88 5.82 1.45 -6.91
C VAL A 88 4.45 2.12 -6.84
N PRO A 89 4.34 3.44 -7.11
CA PRO A 89 3.07 4.15 -7.06
C PRO A 89 2.07 3.63 -8.10
N LEU A 90 0.78 3.71 -7.80
CA LEU A 90 -0.29 3.36 -8.75
C LEU A 90 -0.15 4.12 -10.08
N SER A 91 0.16 5.41 -10.02
CA SER A 91 0.37 6.26 -11.21
C SER A 91 1.44 5.71 -12.15
N ASP A 92 2.55 5.22 -11.58
CA ASP A 92 3.65 4.62 -12.34
C ASP A 92 3.26 3.26 -12.91
N GLY A 93 2.51 2.46 -12.14
CA GLY A 93 1.94 1.20 -12.62
C GLY A 93 1.01 1.39 -13.82
N LEU A 94 0.11 2.36 -13.76
CA LEU A 94 -0.79 2.72 -14.87
C LEU A 94 -0.02 3.29 -16.08
N ARG A 95 1.01 4.08 -15.84
CA ARG A 95 1.87 4.63 -16.90
C ARG A 95 2.61 3.52 -17.64
N ALA A 96 3.18 2.57 -16.92
CA ALA A 96 3.85 1.41 -17.48
C ALA A 96 2.88 0.53 -18.30
N PHE A 97 1.68 0.27 -17.77
CA PHE A 97 0.66 -0.47 -18.49
C PHE A 97 0.26 0.18 -19.81
N ARG A 98 0.02 1.50 -19.81
CA ARG A 98 -0.31 2.24 -21.05
C ARG A 98 0.81 2.16 -22.09
N ARG A 99 2.08 2.27 -21.67
CA ARG A 99 3.23 2.11 -22.57
C ARG A 99 3.28 0.71 -23.18
N ALA A 100 3.05 -0.32 -22.35
CA ALA A 100 3.00 -1.69 -22.82
C ALA A 100 1.89 -1.89 -23.87
N LEU A 101 0.69 -1.40 -23.58
CA LEU A 101 -0.43 -1.55 -24.51
C LEU A 101 -0.26 -0.72 -25.80
N SER A 102 0.34 0.48 -25.71
CA SER A 102 0.71 1.24 -26.90
C SER A 102 1.71 0.48 -27.77
N ALA A 103 2.72 -0.14 -27.20
CA ALA A 103 3.69 -0.95 -27.95
C ALA A 103 3.04 -2.16 -28.64
N ILE A 104 2.06 -2.80 -27.99
CA ILE A 104 1.28 -3.91 -28.58
C ILE A 104 0.40 -3.43 -29.71
N ARG A 105 -0.31 -2.31 -29.51
CA ARG A 105 -1.17 -1.71 -30.55
C ARG A 105 -0.35 -1.33 -31.78
N ASP A 106 0.78 -0.66 -31.58
CA ASP A 106 1.63 -0.20 -32.69
C ASP A 106 2.21 -1.41 -33.45
N LEU A 107 2.59 -2.47 -32.75
CA LEU A 107 2.99 -3.73 -33.36
C LEU A 107 1.85 -4.35 -34.18
N PHE A 108 0.63 -4.40 -33.60
CA PHE A 108 -0.54 -4.93 -34.32
C PHE A 108 -0.81 -4.17 -35.62
N ILE A 109 -0.84 -2.82 -35.55
CA ILE A 109 -1.12 -1.99 -36.73
C ILE A 109 -0.04 -2.20 -37.80
N ALA A 110 1.25 -2.26 -37.42
CA ALA A 110 2.35 -2.48 -38.33
C ALA A 110 2.23 -3.83 -39.05
N GLU A 111 2.07 -4.92 -38.28
CA GLU A 111 1.98 -6.28 -38.80
C GLU A 111 0.72 -6.50 -39.66
N ALA A 112 -0.40 -5.91 -39.26
CA ALA A 112 -1.67 -5.97 -39.97
C ALA A 112 -1.62 -5.22 -41.31
N THR A 113 -1.00 -4.04 -41.33
CA THR A 113 -0.83 -3.24 -42.55
C THR A 113 0.13 -3.91 -43.52
N GLU A 114 1.27 -4.43 -43.04
CA GLU A 114 2.26 -5.14 -43.87
C GLU A 114 1.67 -6.37 -44.58
N ARG A 115 0.75 -7.07 -43.91
CA ARG A 115 0.09 -8.27 -44.42
C ARG A 115 -1.24 -7.99 -45.15
N GLY A 116 -1.57 -6.73 -45.35
CA GLY A 116 -2.76 -6.33 -46.11
C GLY A 116 -4.07 -6.76 -45.44
N LEU A 117 -4.13 -6.79 -44.10
CA LEU A 117 -5.38 -7.05 -43.40
C LEU A 117 -6.42 -5.94 -43.75
N ASP A 118 -7.69 -6.32 -43.84
CA ASP A 118 -8.76 -5.38 -44.13
C ASP A 118 -8.77 -4.18 -43.16
N PRO A 119 -8.80 -2.94 -43.64
CA PRO A 119 -8.75 -1.75 -42.78
C PRO A 119 -9.86 -1.70 -41.73
N GLY A 120 -11.07 -2.20 -42.04
CA GLY A 120 -12.17 -2.28 -41.11
C GLY A 120 -11.83 -3.21 -39.92
N VAL A 121 -11.19 -4.35 -40.20
CA VAL A 121 -10.72 -5.26 -39.16
C VAL A 121 -9.63 -4.61 -38.30
N ILE A 122 -8.69 -3.86 -38.91
CA ILE A 122 -7.64 -3.14 -38.18
C ILE A 122 -8.28 -2.14 -37.20
N VAL A 123 -9.23 -1.35 -37.67
CA VAL A 123 -9.95 -0.38 -36.82
C VAL A 123 -10.72 -1.05 -35.69
N ASP A 124 -11.45 -2.12 -35.99
CA ASP A 124 -12.24 -2.88 -35.01
C ASP A 124 -11.35 -3.47 -33.90
N ARG A 125 -10.26 -4.16 -34.27
CA ARG A 125 -9.34 -4.75 -33.29
C ARG A 125 -8.55 -3.71 -32.49
N THR A 126 -8.21 -2.58 -33.11
CA THR A 126 -7.60 -1.44 -32.41
C THR A 126 -8.58 -0.85 -31.39
N THR A 127 -9.86 -0.76 -31.71
CA THR A 127 -10.91 -0.31 -30.77
C THR A 127 -11.00 -1.26 -29.57
N CYS A 128 -11.02 -2.57 -29.81
CA CYS A 128 -10.98 -3.57 -28.72
C CYS A 128 -9.74 -3.43 -27.82
N LEU A 129 -8.57 -3.08 -28.36
CA LEU A 129 -7.37 -2.81 -27.56
C LEU A 129 -7.52 -1.55 -26.70
N TRP A 130 -8.23 -0.51 -27.16
CA TRP A 130 -8.55 0.66 -26.33
C TRP A 130 -9.55 0.32 -25.22
N GLU A 131 -10.59 -0.45 -25.50
CA GLU A 131 -11.52 -0.94 -24.49
C GLU A 131 -10.79 -1.81 -23.44
N LEU A 132 -9.84 -2.65 -23.88
CA LEU A 132 -8.97 -3.38 -22.98
C LEU A 132 -8.17 -2.45 -22.07
N ALA A 133 -7.68 -1.30 -22.60
CA ALA A 133 -6.96 -0.31 -21.79
C ALA A 133 -7.82 0.24 -20.66
N ASP A 134 -9.08 0.57 -20.94
CA ASP A 134 -9.99 1.13 -19.96
C ASP A 134 -10.34 0.11 -18.88
N VAL A 135 -10.79 -1.08 -19.29
CA VAL A 135 -11.16 -2.16 -18.35
C VAL A 135 -9.98 -2.54 -17.46
N ALA A 136 -8.81 -2.77 -18.04
CA ALA A 136 -7.62 -3.15 -17.30
C ALA A 136 -7.13 -2.03 -16.37
N SER A 137 -7.22 -0.74 -16.78
CA SER A 137 -6.82 0.39 -15.93
C SER A 137 -7.66 0.47 -14.66
N VAL A 138 -8.99 0.28 -14.77
CA VAL A 138 -9.91 0.25 -13.62
C VAL A 138 -9.56 -0.93 -12.71
N ARG A 139 -9.32 -2.10 -13.27
CA ARG A 139 -8.94 -3.30 -12.50
C ARG A 139 -7.62 -3.13 -11.78
N ILE A 140 -6.57 -2.66 -12.48
CA ILE A 140 -5.25 -2.37 -11.90
C ILE A 140 -5.38 -1.40 -10.73
N ALA A 141 -6.14 -0.31 -10.90
CA ALA A 141 -6.37 0.67 -9.84
C ALA A 141 -7.07 0.06 -8.62
N THR A 142 -8.08 -0.78 -8.86
CA THR A 142 -8.86 -1.44 -7.79
C THR A 142 -7.98 -2.39 -6.97
N VAL A 143 -7.26 -3.31 -7.64
CA VAL A 143 -6.44 -4.31 -6.93
C VAL A 143 -5.23 -3.66 -6.26
N HIS A 144 -4.68 -2.58 -6.83
CA HIS A 144 -3.59 -1.84 -6.20
C HIS A 144 -4.03 -1.20 -4.88
N ARG A 145 -5.18 -0.50 -4.87
CA ARG A 145 -5.73 0.06 -3.63
C ARG A 145 -6.05 -1.01 -2.59
N GLN A 146 -6.58 -2.16 -3.02
CA GLN A 146 -6.80 -3.29 -2.11
C GLN A 146 -5.49 -3.79 -1.50
N ALA A 147 -4.42 -3.88 -2.30
CA ALA A 147 -3.09 -4.26 -1.83
C ALA A 147 -2.49 -3.23 -0.86
N GLU A 148 -2.66 -1.92 -1.14
CA GLU A 148 -2.23 -0.84 -0.22
C GLU A 148 -2.94 -0.94 1.13
N VAL A 149 -4.26 -1.12 1.13
CA VAL A 149 -5.06 -1.28 2.36
C VAL A 149 -4.62 -2.53 3.12
N ALA A 150 -4.45 -3.66 2.44
CA ALA A 150 -3.99 -4.90 3.06
C ALA A 150 -2.59 -4.77 3.66
N SER A 151 -1.67 -4.08 2.98
CA SER A 151 -0.32 -3.78 3.48
C SER A 151 -0.38 -2.91 4.73
N ALA A 152 -1.14 -1.81 4.69
CA ALA A 152 -1.29 -0.90 5.83
C ALA A 152 -1.88 -1.61 7.06
N LEU A 153 -2.89 -2.46 6.88
CA LEU A 153 -3.47 -3.27 7.96
C LEU A 153 -2.47 -4.28 8.52
N SER A 154 -1.67 -4.92 7.65
CA SER A 154 -0.61 -5.84 8.08
C SER A 154 0.46 -5.12 8.90
N ASP A 155 0.88 -3.93 8.47
CA ASP A 155 1.86 -3.10 9.19
C ASP A 155 1.33 -2.65 10.54
N ALA A 156 0.06 -2.22 10.60
CA ALA A 156 -0.60 -1.84 11.85
C ALA A 156 -0.66 -3.02 12.83
N ARG A 157 -1.02 -4.22 12.34
CA ARG A 157 -1.04 -5.45 13.17
C ARG A 157 0.34 -5.83 13.69
N ARG A 158 1.38 -5.76 12.84
CA ARG A 158 2.77 -6.03 13.25
C ARG A 158 3.23 -5.04 14.31
N ARG A 159 2.95 -3.75 14.13
CA ARG A 159 3.26 -2.70 15.11
C ARG A 159 2.56 -2.96 16.44
N ALA A 160 1.26 -3.25 16.41
CA ALA A 160 0.47 -3.57 17.60
C ALA A 160 0.99 -4.83 18.32
N GLY A 161 1.34 -5.87 17.57
CA GLY A 161 1.95 -7.10 18.12
C GLY A 161 3.28 -6.84 18.79
N PHE A 162 4.17 -6.11 18.13
CA PHE A 162 5.47 -5.72 18.70
C PHE A 162 5.30 -4.89 19.99
N LEU A 163 4.45 -3.85 19.95
CA LEU A 163 4.21 -3.01 21.14
C LEU A 163 3.58 -3.79 22.28
N ARG A 164 2.60 -4.67 22.00
CA ARG A 164 2.01 -5.52 23.03
C ARG A 164 3.07 -6.41 23.67
N GLY A 165 3.89 -7.08 22.87
CA GLY A 165 4.97 -7.92 23.36
C GLY A 165 6.02 -7.14 24.16
N LEU A 166 6.38 -5.93 23.72
CA LEU A 166 7.32 -5.04 24.41
C LEU A 166 6.77 -4.59 25.77
N LEU A 167 5.50 -4.17 25.82
CA LEU A 167 4.84 -3.69 27.04
C LEU A 167 4.64 -4.81 28.08
N HIS A 168 4.39 -6.04 27.63
CA HIS A 168 4.22 -7.21 28.50
C HIS A 168 5.52 -7.94 28.81
N GLY A 169 6.64 -7.56 28.17
CA GLY A 169 7.94 -8.21 28.39
C GLY A 169 8.01 -9.64 27.85
N THR A 170 7.24 -9.96 26.81
CA THR A 170 7.15 -11.31 26.22
C THR A 170 8.06 -11.50 25.00
N LEU A 171 8.72 -10.43 24.52
CA LEU A 171 9.64 -10.50 23.38
C LEU A 171 11.03 -10.96 23.81
N SER A 172 11.66 -11.76 22.97
CA SER A 172 13.09 -12.08 23.07
C SER A 172 13.97 -10.87 22.75
N ALA A 173 15.23 -10.92 23.16
CA ALA A 173 16.19 -9.86 22.86
C ALA A 173 16.35 -9.61 21.35
N THR A 174 16.32 -10.67 20.54
CA THR A 174 16.42 -10.59 19.08
C THR A 174 15.21 -9.87 18.48
N GLU A 175 14.00 -10.20 18.94
CA GLU A 175 12.75 -9.54 18.47
C GLU A 175 12.73 -8.06 18.86
N ILE A 176 13.21 -7.72 20.06
CA ILE A 176 13.33 -6.33 20.49
C ILE A 176 14.31 -5.56 19.62
N HIS A 177 15.50 -6.12 19.31
CA HIS A 177 16.46 -5.46 18.44
C HIS A 177 15.94 -5.25 17.03
N SER A 178 15.36 -6.31 16.44
CA SER A 178 14.79 -6.23 15.09
C SER A 178 13.62 -5.24 15.01
N GLY A 179 12.71 -5.30 15.97
CA GLY A 179 11.56 -4.38 16.02
C GLY A 179 12.00 -2.94 16.31
N ALA A 180 12.98 -2.71 17.18
CA ALA A 180 13.53 -1.39 17.43
C ALA A 180 14.12 -0.76 16.16
N ALA A 181 14.87 -1.54 15.39
CA ALA A 181 15.43 -1.07 14.09
C ALA A 181 14.33 -0.71 13.08
N ILE A 182 13.29 -1.55 12.98
CA ILE A 182 12.15 -1.31 12.06
C ILE A 182 11.36 -0.06 12.47
N TYR A 183 11.12 0.14 13.77
CA TYR A 183 10.25 1.22 14.27
C TYR A 183 11.01 2.46 14.74
N GLY A 184 12.31 2.52 14.57
CA GLY A 184 13.14 3.68 14.89
C GLY A 184 13.28 3.95 16.38
N LEU A 185 13.35 2.90 17.22
CA LEU A 185 13.61 3.02 18.64
C LEU A 185 15.11 2.88 18.94
N ASP A 186 15.68 3.81 19.69
CA ASP A 186 17.06 3.73 20.18
C ASP A 186 17.10 2.98 21.50
N LEU A 187 17.56 1.73 21.49
CA LEU A 187 17.62 0.89 22.68
C LEU A 187 18.60 1.38 23.75
N SER A 188 19.49 2.33 23.44
CA SER A 188 20.37 2.96 24.42
C SER A 188 19.65 3.96 25.31
N ARG A 189 18.49 4.48 24.88
CA ARG A 189 17.72 5.51 25.57
C ARG A 189 16.65 4.91 26.48
N PRO A 190 16.28 5.61 27.56
CA PRO A 190 15.17 5.21 28.41
C PRO A 190 13.83 5.59 27.77
N TYR A 191 12.85 4.70 27.86
CA TYR A 191 11.46 4.93 27.44
C TYR A 191 10.51 4.78 28.61
N ARG A 192 9.36 5.41 28.51
CA ARG A 192 8.22 5.23 29.41
C ARG A 192 7.08 4.58 28.67
N ALA A 193 6.43 3.60 29.26
CA ALA A 193 5.16 3.12 28.76
C ALA A 193 4.10 4.19 28.95
N ILE A 194 3.23 4.35 27.98
CA ILE A 194 2.05 5.21 28.03
C ILE A 194 0.81 4.41 27.66
N ARG A 195 -0.28 4.68 28.39
CA ARG A 195 -1.63 4.28 28.03
C ARG A 195 -2.54 5.49 28.16
N ALA A 196 -3.23 5.87 27.09
CA ALA A 196 -4.10 7.03 27.04
C ALA A 196 -5.46 6.63 26.50
N VAL A 197 -6.53 6.99 27.24
CA VAL A 197 -7.91 6.68 26.88
C VAL A 197 -8.62 8.01 26.59
N PRO A 198 -9.14 8.22 25.38
CA PRO A 198 -9.94 9.40 25.08
C PRO A 198 -11.30 9.31 25.80
N TYR A 199 -11.79 10.43 26.31
CA TYR A 199 -13.15 10.53 26.89
C TYR A 199 -14.03 11.59 26.22
N GLY A 200 -13.48 12.33 25.24
CA GLY A 200 -14.18 13.34 24.47
C GLY A 200 -14.67 12.84 23.11
N LYS A 201 -14.93 13.79 22.20
CA LYS A 201 -15.40 13.48 20.84
C LYS A 201 -14.31 12.93 19.93
N ALA A 202 -13.05 13.09 20.29
CA ALA A 202 -11.92 12.58 19.50
C ALA A 202 -11.77 11.07 19.74
N GLY A 203 -11.80 10.28 18.66
CA GLY A 203 -11.56 8.84 18.73
C GLY A 203 -10.08 8.51 19.00
N PRO A 204 -9.78 7.22 19.29
CA PRO A 204 -8.41 6.78 19.60
C PRO A 204 -7.40 7.06 18.49
N ASP A 205 -7.80 6.99 17.20
CA ASP A 205 -6.90 7.30 16.07
C ASP A 205 -6.47 8.78 16.02
N ALA A 206 -7.39 9.69 16.36
CA ALA A 206 -7.07 11.12 16.45
C ALA A 206 -6.13 11.41 17.62
N LEU A 207 -6.34 10.74 18.74
CA LEU A 207 -5.48 10.81 19.90
C LEU A 207 -4.09 10.23 19.61
N GLU A 208 -3.98 9.09 18.91
CA GLU A 208 -2.69 8.51 18.49
C GLU A 208 -1.90 9.51 17.68
N ARG A 209 -2.50 10.11 16.65
CA ARG A 209 -1.82 11.11 15.81
C ARG A 209 -1.34 12.31 16.61
N SER A 210 -2.17 12.83 17.50
CA SER A 210 -1.81 13.97 18.35
C SER A 210 -0.65 13.63 19.29
N LEU A 211 -0.70 12.50 19.97
CA LEU A 211 0.36 12.05 20.87
C LEU A 211 1.66 11.72 20.12
N LEU A 212 1.61 11.22 18.88
CA LEU A 212 2.79 10.99 18.05
C LEU A 212 3.47 12.30 17.65
N VAL A 213 2.71 13.32 17.29
CA VAL A 213 3.26 14.65 16.96
C VAL A 213 3.99 15.24 18.17
N HIS A 214 3.35 15.22 19.34
CA HIS A 214 3.93 15.76 20.57
C HIS A 214 5.06 14.88 21.13
N GLY A 215 4.94 13.55 21.03
CA GLY A 215 5.95 12.61 21.50
C GLY A 215 7.23 12.60 20.65
N ARG A 216 7.14 12.99 19.39
CA ARG A 216 8.28 13.09 18.45
C ARG A 216 8.88 14.49 18.36
N SER A 217 8.34 15.45 19.09
CA SER A 217 8.88 16.80 19.10
C SER A 217 10.33 16.80 19.63
N GLN A 218 11.16 17.72 19.11
CA GLN A 218 12.56 17.91 19.55
C GLN A 218 13.48 16.68 19.34
N GLY A 219 13.25 15.89 18.28
CA GLY A 219 14.12 14.74 17.94
C GLY A 219 13.99 13.53 18.89
N ARG A 220 12.91 13.46 19.65
CA ARG A 220 12.60 12.35 20.54
C ARG A 220 11.86 11.23 19.81
N SER A 221 12.01 10.00 20.29
CA SER A 221 11.34 8.83 19.72
C SER A 221 10.05 8.49 20.47
N ALA A 222 9.02 8.15 19.71
CA ALA A 222 7.77 7.64 20.23
C ALA A 222 7.21 6.56 19.29
N LEU A 223 6.76 5.46 19.86
CA LEU A 223 6.04 4.40 19.15
C LEU A 223 4.74 4.12 19.88
N LEU A 224 3.65 4.49 19.22
CA LEU A 224 2.29 4.40 19.75
C LEU A 224 1.40 3.66 18.76
N THR A 225 0.36 3.03 19.25
CA THR A 225 -0.73 2.47 18.44
C THR A 225 -2.00 2.34 19.27
N VAL A 226 -3.13 2.18 18.60
CA VAL A 226 -4.39 1.86 19.25
C VAL A 226 -4.39 0.39 19.65
N LEU A 227 -4.56 0.12 20.95
CA LEU A 227 -4.74 -1.19 21.56
C LEU A 227 -5.96 -1.16 22.45
N ASP A 228 -6.96 -2.01 22.17
CA ASP A 228 -8.16 -2.16 22.99
C ASP A 228 -8.82 -0.80 23.34
N GLU A 229 -9.14 -0.01 22.30
CA GLU A 229 -9.75 1.33 22.37
C GLU A 229 -8.94 2.41 23.12
N ALA A 230 -7.72 2.11 23.50
CA ALA A 230 -6.78 3.06 24.10
C ALA A 230 -5.55 3.23 23.20
N VAL A 231 -4.91 4.38 23.26
CA VAL A 231 -3.58 4.56 22.69
C VAL A 231 -2.57 4.06 23.69
N ALA A 232 -1.74 3.11 23.27
CA ALA A 232 -0.68 2.56 24.13
C ALA A 232 0.65 2.47 23.36
N GLY A 233 1.75 2.48 24.10
CA GLY A 233 3.06 2.34 23.51
C GLY A 233 4.18 2.85 24.40
N VAL A 234 5.27 3.29 23.77
CA VAL A 234 6.45 3.80 24.46
C VAL A 234 6.82 5.19 23.96
N VAL A 235 7.22 6.07 24.85
CA VAL A 235 7.66 7.44 24.58
C VAL A 235 8.96 7.72 25.33
N GLU A 236 9.89 8.43 24.69
CA GLU A 236 11.16 8.84 25.30
C GLU A 236 10.94 9.94 26.35
N ALA A 237 9.98 10.83 26.10
CA ALA A 237 9.60 11.87 27.04
C ALA A 237 8.08 11.92 27.24
N LYS A 238 7.67 12.50 28.36
CA LYS A 238 6.26 12.76 28.63
C LYS A 238 5.71 13.68 27.53
N PRO A 239 4.69 13.25 26.78
CA PRO A 239 4.05 14.11 25.79
C PRO A 239 3.27 15.24 26.50
N GLU A 240 3.29 16.42 25.92
CA GLU A 240 2.43 17.51 26.35
C GLU A 240 1.02 17.21 25.85
N ILE A 241 0.11 16.95 26.79
CA ILE A 241 -1.26 16.54 26.47
C ILE A 241 -2.15 17.75 26.20
N GLY A 242 -1.77 18.95 26.72
CA GLY A 242 -2.51 20.20 26.52
C GLY A 242 -4.00 20.08 26.87
N ASP A 243 -4.85 20.59 25.97
CA ASP A 243 -6.32 20.58 26.14
C ASP A 243 -6.98 19.27 25.61
N LEU A 244 -6.22 18.20 25.40
CA LEU A 244 -6.77 16.93 24.95
C LEU A 244 -7.63 16.31 26.05
N GLU A 245 -8.87 15.96 25.68
CA GLU A 245 -9.81 15.22 26.55
C GLU A 245 -9.37 13.77 26.69
N VAL A 246 -8.36 13.52 27.55
CA VAL A 246 -7.72 12.22 27.70
C VAL A 246 -7.35 11.91 29.14
N THR A 247 -7.52 10.67 29.54
CA THR A 247 -6.91 10.12 30.75
C THR A 247 -5.67 9.33 30.36
N ALA A 248 -4.49 9.77 30.80
CA ALA A 248 -3.23 9.11 30.45
C ALA A 248 -2.47 8.67 31.70
N GLY A 249 -1.98 7.43 31.67
CA GLY A 249 -1.03 6.89 32.63
C GLY A 249 0.36 6.75 32.00
N LEU A 250 1.41 7.14 32.73
CA LEU A 250 2.81 6.93 32.34
C LEU A 250 3.49 6.01 33.34
N GLY A 251 4.22 5.02 32.81
CA GLY A 251 5.12 4.17 33.59
C GLY A 251 6.44 4.86 33.96
N PRO A 252 7.25 4.25 34.84
CA PRO A 252 8.61 4.69 35.13
C PRO A 252 9.49 4.60 33.88
N PRO A 253 10.60 5.37 33.80
CA PRO A 253 11.57 5.22 32.73
C PRO A 253 12.28 3.89 32.84
N GLY A 254 12.41 3.17 31.72
CA GLY A 254 13.12 1.90 31.64
C GLY A 254 13.73 1.71 30.26
N ARG A 255 14.75 0.83 30.16
CA ARG A 255 15.30 0.45 28.85
C ARG A 255 14.53 -0.73 28.28
N PRO A 256 14.12 -0.69 27.02
CA PRO A 256 13.50 -1.84 26.36
C PRO A 256 14.42 -3.07 26.48
N GLY A 257 13.89 -4.20 26.95
CA GLY A 257 14.65 -5.46 27.01
C GLY A 257 15.40 -5.79 28.33
N ARG A 258 15.36 -4.93 29.32
CA ARG A 258 15.86 -5.26 30.67
C ARG A 258 14.70 -5.46 31.65
N GLY A 259 14.03 -6.64 31.59
CA GLY A 259 13.20 -7.17 32.69
C GLY A 259 12.13 -6.30 33.34
N ALA A 260 11.87 -5.12 32.81
CA ALA A 260 10.89 -4.21 33.37
C ALA A 260 9.56 -4.40 32.64
N GLN A 261 8.57 -4.90 33.35
CA GLN A 261 7.17 -4.68 32.97
C GLN A 261 6.96 -3.16 32.90
N LEU A 262 6.92 -2.62 31.68
CA LEU A 262 6.74 -1.18 31.46
C LEU A 262 5.31 -0.72 31.77
N LEU A 263 4.38 -1.64 32.02
CA LEU A 263 3.01 -1.30 32.42
C LEU A 263 2.94 -0.96 33.90
N PRO A 264 2.32 0.17 34.28
CA PRO A 264 1.95 0.41 35.67
C PRO A 264 0.99 -0.69 36.13
N GLY A 265 1.31 -1.33 37.25
CA GLY A 265 0.42 -2.29 37.87
C GLY A 265 -0.99 -1.69 38.03
N ARG A 266 -2.02 -2.53 37.95
CA ARG A 266 -3.46 -2.23 37.90
C ARG A 266 -4.04 -1.30 39.01
N ARG A 267 -3.21 -0.61 39.82
CA ARG A 267 -3.61 0.03 41.07
C ARG A 267 -3.41 1.55 41.20
N GLU A 268 -2.99 2.29 40.16
CA GLU A 268 -2.88 3.76 40.31
C GLU A 268 -3.80 4.59 39.39
N ALA A 269 -4.90 4.02 38.90
CA ALA A 269 -5.94 4.78 38.20
C ALA A 269 -7.03 5.30 39.15
N ALA A 270 -6.71 5.59 40.42
CA ALA A 270 -7.65 6.16 41.36
C ALA A 270 -7.01 7.40 42.00
N GLY A 271 -7.20 8.56 41.40
CA GLY A 271 -6.89 9.77 42.11
C GLY A 271 -6.48 10.96 41.29
N SER A 272 -7.39 11.53 40.53
CA SER A 272 -7.51 12.97 40.36
C SER A 272 -8.80 13.25 39.58
N ARG A 273 -9.96 13.15 40.25
CA ARG A 273 -11.16 13.84 39.78
C ARG A 273 -10.86 15.34 39.83
N PRO A 274 -11.09 16.10 38.76
CA PRO A 274 -11.04 17.55 38.86
C PRO A 274 -12.08 18.01 39.89
N ARG A 275 -11.64 18.71 40.92
CA ARG A 275 -12.54 19.41 41.84
C ARG A 275 -13.27 20.46 41.01
N VAL A 276 -14.54 20.21 40.75
CA VAL A 276 -15.48 21.23 40.28
C VAL A 276 -15.57 22.27 41.39
N ARG A 277 -15.03 23.47 41.20
CA ARG A 277 -15.30 24.63 42.07
C ARG A 277 -16.79 24.99 41.94
N PRO A 278 -17.55 25.06 43.02
CA PRO A 278 -18.92 25.56 42.93
C PRO A 278 -18.89 27.03 42.53
N ALA A 279 -19.69 27.40 41.55
CA ALA A 279 -19.93 28.78 41.16
C ALA A 279 -20.44 29.57 42.38
N ARG A 280 -19.78 30.69 42.69
CA ARG A 280 -20.22 31.64 43.70
C ARG A 280 -21.59 32.19 43.28
N GLY A 281 -22.57 31.98 44.16
CA GLY A 281 -23.91 32.51 44.01
C GLY A 281 -23.92 34.03 43.88
N VAL A 282 -24.63 34.50 42.89
CA VAL A 282 -25.09 35.90 42.79
C VAL A 282 -26.28 36.01 43.68
N ARG A 283 -26.20 36.91 44.69
CA ARG A 283 -27.38 37.32 45.51
C ARG A 283 -28.28 38.23 44.67
N PRO A 284 -29.57 38.07 44.72
CA PRO A 284 -30.49 39.07 44.19
C PRO A 284 -30.71 40.22 45.21
N GLU A 285 -30.67 41.42 44.71
CA GLU A 285 -31.44 42.51 45.23
C GLU A 285 -32.71 42.72 44.41
#